data_f52b99aa6cbbdf654d10e3c0d5d2a73c
#
_entry.id   f52b99aa6cbbdf654d10e3c0d5d2a73c
#
_cell.length_a   1.000
_cell.length_b   1.000
_cell.length_c   1.000
_cell.angle_alpha   90.00
_cell.angle_beta   90.00
_cell.angle_gamma   90.00
#
_symmetry.space_group_name_H-M   'P 1'
#
loop_
_entity.id
_entity.type
_entity.pdbx_description
1 polymer ?
#
loop_
_entity_poly.entity_id
_entity_poly.type
_entity_poly.pdbx_seq_one_letter_code
_entity_poly.pdbx_strand_id
1 'polypeptide(L)'
;AVTTSADTIGATISEYAVGSMMPEKEGELGGHLYIVEFLQTDVSQKQLDMFGETLDGELIKNNEDYKAHRSEGFGLHAPVIFDVPPGSFNAWMKKRDQLGGQHKVPRIINDHDLFRNLRSHMGHSSA
;
A
#
# COMPACT_ATOMS: atom_id res chain seq x y z
N ALA A 1 -6.34 -0.13 10.64
CA ALA A 1 -5.98 1.20 10.14
C ALA A 1 -6.44 1.43 8.70
N VAL A 2 -6.23 0.45 7.82
CA VAL A 2 -6.62 0.60 6.41
C VAL A 2 -8.14 0.73 6.27
N THR A 3 -8.89 -0.13 6.94
CA THR A 3 -10.36 -0.08 6.88
C THR A 3 -10.92 1.23 7.45
N THR A 4 -10.39 1.69 8.57
CA THR A 4 -10.79 2.96 9.17
C THR A 4 -10.51 4.12 8.23
N SER A 5 -9.35 4.10 7.57
CA SER A 5 -8.98 5.15 6.62
C SER A 5 -9.92 5.18 5.40
N ALA A 6 -10.33 4.01 4.91
CA ALA A 6 -11.29 3.93 3.81
C ALA A 6 -12.67 4.46 4.24
N ASP A 7 -13.11 4.14 5.45
CA ASP A 7 -14.38 4.64 5.97
C ASP A 7 -14.40 6.17 6.04
N THR A 8 -13.27 6.78 6.39
CA THR A 8 -13.15 8.22 6.48
C THR A 8 -13.45 8.92 5.16
N ILE A 9 -13.08 8.30 4.04
CA ILE A 9 -13.31 8.88 2.71
C ILE A 9 -14.57 8.33 2.03
N GLY A 10 -15.33 7.51 2.73
CA GLY A 10 -16.55 6.93 2.18
C GLY A 10 -16.32 5.87 1.12
N ALA A 11 -15.17 5.23 1.12
CA ALA A 11 -14.83 4.20 0.16
C ALA A 11 -14.77 2.82 0.83
N THR A 12 -14.90 1.79 0.02
CA THR A 12 -14.80 0.40 0.48
C THR A 12 -13.61 -0.27 -0.19
N ILE A 13 -12.77 -0.90 0.62
CA ILE A 13 -11.61 -1.62 0.11
C ILE A 13 -12.01 -3.06 -0.21
N SER A 14 -11.70 -3.47 -1.42
CA SER A 14 -11.85 -4.86 -1.86
C SER A 14 -10.65 -5.69 -1.42
N GLU A 15 -9.44 -5.15 -1.66
CA GLU A 15 -8.20 -5.82 -1.29
C GLU A 15 -7.07 -4.80 -1.22
N TYR A 16 -5.98 -5.15 -0.53
CA TYR A 16 -4.79 -4.32 -0.49
C TYR A 16 -3.55 -5.15 -0.21
N ALA A 17 -2.38 -4.59 -0.52
CA ALA A 17 -1.10 -5.14 -0.15
C ALA A 17 -0.15 -4.01 0.19
N VAL A 18 0.73 -4.23 1.15
CA VAL A 18 1.72 -3.25 1.56
C VAL A 18 3.11 -3.88 1.56
N GLY A 19 4.07 -3.13 1.06
CA GLY A 19 5.47 -3.53 1.07
C GLY A 19 6.37 -2.34 1.34
N SER A 20 7.61 -2.63 1.63
CA SER A 20 8.61 -1.59 1.89
C SER A 20 9.14 -1.01 0.60
N MET A 21 9.32 0.30 0.58
CA MET A 21 10.02 1.01 -0.48
C MET A 21 11.40 1.39 0.05
N MET A 22 12.43 0.82 -0.57
CA MET A 22 13.80 1.15 -0.20
C MET A 22 14.19 2.50 -0.78
N PRO A 23 14.98 3.31 -0.04
CA PRO A 23 15.48 4.55 -0.61
C PRO A 23 16.43 4.26 -1.77
N GLU A 24 16.30 5.04 -2.84
CA GLU A 24 17.15 4.87 -4.02
C GLU A 24 18.53 5.47 -3.85
N LYS A 25 18.64 6.46 -2.98
CA LYS A 25 19.89 7.17 -2.72
C LYS A 25 20.18 7.17 -1.23
N GLU A 26 21.46 7.16 -0.92
CA GLU A 26 21.91 7.30 0.46
C GLU A 26 21.39 8.61 1.04
N GLY A 27 20.83 8.54 2.23
CA GLY A 27 20.26 9.71 2.89
C GLY A 27 18.77 9.94 2.64
N GLU A 28 18.18 9.22 1.70
CA GLU A 28 16.73 9.29 1.50
C GLU A 28 16.01 8.45 2.53
N LEU A 29 14.78 8.87 2.84
CA LEU A 29 13.94 8.12 3.76
C LEU A 29 13.31 6.92 3.05
N GLY A 30 13.21 5.81 3.74
CA GLY A 30 12.42 4.68 3.31
C GLY A 30 10.94 4.90 3.58
N GLY A 31 10.11 3.95 3.21
CA GLY A 31 8.68 4.06 3.47
C GLY A 31 7.94 2.80 3.07
N HIS A 32 6.63 2.91 3.05
CA HIS A 32 5.74 1.82 2.67
C HIS A 32 4.86 2.25 1.51
N LEU A 33 4.67 1.34 0.57
CA LEU A 33 3.72 1.51 -0.52
C LEU A 33 2.52 0.64 -0.24
N TYR A 34 1.34 1.26 -0.21
CA TYR A 34 0.07 0.57 -0.09
C TYR A 34 -0.57 0.51 -1.47
N ILE A 35 -0.73 -0.68 -2.00
CA ILE A 35 -1.47 -0.89 -3.25
C ILE A 35 -2.88 -1.26 -2.83
N VAL A 36 -3.85 -0.42 -3.14
CA VAL A 36 -5.21 -0.52 -2.62
C VAL A 36 -6.20 -0.66 -3.76
N GLU A 37 -7.04 -1.69 -3.68
CA GLU A 37 -8.11 -1.89 -4.63
C GLU A 37 -9.42 -1.50 -3.96
N PHE A 38 -10.03 -0.41 -4.44
CA PHE A 38 -11.32 0.04 -3.96
C PHE A 38 -12.42 -0.58 -4.80
N LEU A 39 -13.60 -0.77 -4.21
CA LEU A 39 -14.79 -1.19 -4.96
C LEU A 39 -15.26 -0.07 -5.88
N GLN A 40 -15.06 1.18 -5.49
CA GLN A 40 -15.42 2.34 -6.28
C GLN A 40 -14.34 2.63 -7.32
N THR A 41 -14.77 3.12 -8.50
CA THR A 41 -13.85 3.51 -9.56
C THR A 41 -13.65 5.02 -9.63
N ASP A 42 -14.33 5.77 -8.80
CA ASP A 42 -14.37 7.23 -8.83
C ASP A 42 -13.69 7.87 -7.62
N VAL A 43 -12.78 7.18 -6.99
CA VAL A 43 -12.01 7.74 -5.86
C VAL A 43 -11.08 8.82 -6.39
N SER A 44 -11.25 10.04 -5.89
CA SER A 44 -10.47 11.19 -6.35
C SER A 44 -9.09 11.23 -5.70
N GLN A 45 -8.19 12.03 -6.29
CA GLN A 45 -6.86 12.23 -5.69
C GLN A 45 -6.98 12.84 -4.31
N LYS A 46 -7.93 13.76 -4.10
CA LYS A 46 -8.18 14.36 -2.80
C LYS A 46 -8.57 13.30 -1.77
N GLN A 47 -9.41 12.34 -2.16
CA GLN A 47 -9.79 11.24 -1.28
C GLN A 47 -8.59 10.33 -0.98
N LEU A 48 -7.74 10.07 -1.95
CA LEU A 48 -6.53 9.29 -1.75
C LEU A 48 -5.57 9.99 -0.80
N ASP A 49 -5.41 11.30 -0.93
CA ASP A 49 -4.57 12.08 -0.02
C ASP A 49 -5.10 12.00 1.40
N MET A 50 -6.41 12.15 1.57
CA MET A 50 -7.06 12.05 2.88
C MET A 50 -6.91 10.64 3.45
N PHE A 51 -7.05 9.62 2.62
CA PHE A 51 -6.83 8.23 3.01
C PHE A 51 -5.41 8.04 3.57
N GLY A 52 -4.42 8.53 2.85
CA GLY A 52 -3.01 8.43 3.26
C GLY A 52 -2.75 9.15 4.58
N GLU A 53 -3.30 10.35 4.75
CA GLU A 53 -3.15 11.13 5.97
C GLU A 53 -3.79 10.43 7.16
N THR A 54 -4.98 9.88 6.97
CA THR A 54 -5.70 9.16 8.02
C THR A 54 -4.95 7.89 8.40
N LEU A 55 -4.46 7.17 7.41
CA LEU A 55 -3.68 5.95 7.63
C LEU A 55 -2.41 6.25 8.42
N ASP A 56 -1.67 7.28 8.02
CA ASP A 56 -0.45 7.68 8.72
C ASP A 56 -0.75 8.05 10.17
N GLY A 57 -1.82 8.82 10.40
CA GLY A 57 -2.23 9.21 11.74
C GLY A 57 -2.62 8.02 12.61
N GLU A 58 -3.33 7.06 12.06
CA GLU A 58 -3.72 5.85 12.79
C GLU A 58 -2.50 5.00 13.15
N LEU A 59 -1.55 4.88 12.24
CA LEU A 59 -0.32 4.14 12.49
C LEU A 59 0.53 4.82 13.56
N ILE A 60 0.63 6.14 13.53
CA ILE A 60 1.34 6.91 14.55
C ILE A 60 0.68 6.71 15.92
N LYS A 61 -0.65 6.76 15.96
CA LYS A 61 -1.41 6.64 17.21
C LYS A 61 -1.25 5.26 17.83
N ASN A 62 -1.21 4.21 17.02
CA ASN A 62 -1.30 2.82 17.49
C ASN A 62 0.03 2.08 17.53
N ASN A 63 1.12 2.70 17.08
CA ASN A 63 2.41 2.01 17.00
C ASN A 63 3.54 2.98 17.32
N GLU A 64 4.16 2.80 18.48
CA GLU A 64 5.23 3.69 18.94
C GLU A 64 6.48 3.61 18.06
N ASP A 65 6.82 2.44 17.55
CA ASP A 65 7.97 2.29 16.66
C ASP A 65 7.74 3.06 15.37
N TYR A 66 6.54 2.97 14.81
CA TYR A 66 6.18 3.72 13.62
C TYR A 66 6.27 5.23 13.88
N LYS A 67 5.71 5.68 15.00
CA LYS A 67 5.76 7.09 15.40
C LYS A 67 7.20 7.59 15.49
N ALA A 68 8.07 6.81 16.13
CA ALA A 68 9.48 7.18 16.28
C ALA A 68 10.17 7.30 14.92
N HIS A 69 9.92 6.39 14.00
CA HIS A 69 10.55 6.42 12.68
C HIS A 69 9.99 7.52 11.78
N ARG A 70 8.75 7.96 12.02
CA ARG A 70 8.15 9.07 11.30
C ARG A 70 8.63 10.44 11.80
N SER A 71 9.07 10.51 13.06
CA SER A 71 9.45 11.76 13.69
C SER A 71 10.79 12.27 13.17
N GLU A 72 10.84 13.54 12.81
CA GLU A 72 12.08 14.28 12.53
C GLU A 72 13.02 13.62 11.50
N GLY A 73 12.44 12.89 10.56
CA GLY A 73 13.23 12.33 9.48
C GLY A 73 14.04 11.09 9.84
N PHE A 74 13.64 10.37 10.85
CA PHE A 74 14.35 9.16 11.30
C PHE A 74 14.04 7.93 10.44
N GLY A 75 14.02 8.07 9.15
CA GLY A 75 14.08 6.93 8.26
C GLY A 75 12.78 6.54 7.58
N LEU A 76 11.65 7.17 7.88
CA LEU A 76 10.37 6.76 7.33
C LEU A 76 9.54 7.95 6.88
N HIS A 77 9.17 7.97 5.60
CA HIS A 77 8.24 8.98 5.09
C HIS A 77 6.79 8.49 5.21
N ALA A 78 5.84 9.38 4.94
CA ALA A 78 4.42 9.05 4.98
C ALA A 78 4.09 7.93 3.99
N PRO A 79 3.05 7.12 4.27
CA PRO A 79 2.65 6.06 3.36
C PRO A 79 2.34 6.59 1.96
N VAL A 80 2.78 5.87 0.95
CA VAL A 80 2.43 6.16 -0.44
C VAL A 80 1.26 5.26 -0.80
N ILE A 81 0.21 5.84 -1.37
CA ILE A 81 -1.00 5.11 -1.74
C ILE A 81 -1.09 5.03 -3.26
N PHE A 82 -1.20 3.81 -3.77
CA PHE A 82 -1.40 3.56 -5.19
C PHE A 82 -2.70 2.80 -5.36
N ASP A 83 -3.71 3.45 -5.92
CA ASP A 83 -5.01 2.83 -6.14
C ASP A 83 -5.04 2.07 -7.46
N VAL A 84 -5.75 0.94 -7.45
CA VAL A 84 -5.91 0.10 -8.64
C VAL A 84 -7.39 -0.19 -8.84
N PRO A 85 -7.81 -0.45 -10.10
CA PRO A 85 -9.21 -0.73 -10.38
C PRO A 85 -9.69 -2.05 -9.78
N PRO A 86 -11.00 -2.20 -9.56
CA PRO A 86 -11.56 -3.47 -9.12
C PRO A 86 -11.16 -4.62 -10.04
N GLY A 87 -10.81 -5.75 -9.44
CA GLY A 87 -10.38 -6.93 -10.18
C GLY A 87 -8.88 -7.04 -10.41
N SER A 88 -8.12 -6.00 -10.06
CA SER A 88 -6.66 -5.99 -10.28
C SER A 88 -5.94 -7.08 -9.49
N PHE A 89 -6.26 -7.22 -8.21
CA PHE A 89 -5.64 -8.27 -7.39
C PHE A 89 -6.07 -9.66 -7.81
N ASN A 90 -7.32 -9.82 -8.21
CA ASN A 90 -7.80 -11.10 -8.70
C ASN A 90 -7.07 -11.53 -9.98
N ALA A 91 -6.85 -10.59 -10.89
CA ALA A 91 -6.08 -10.84 -12.11
C ALA A 91 -4.64 -11.24 -11.80
N TRP A 92 -4.01 -10.57 -10.85
CA TRP A 92 -2.65 -10.89 -10.42
C TRP A 92 -2.58 -12.29 -9.80
N MET A 93 -3.53 -12.61 -8.93
CA MET A 93 -3.58 -13.92 -8.30
C MET A 93 -3.83 -15.03 -9.30
N LYS A 94 -4.68 -14.81 -10.32
CA LYS A 94 -4.90 -15.78 -11.38
C LYS A 94 -3.62 -16.06 -12.16
N LYS A 95 -2.87 -15.02 -12.46
CA LYS A 95 -1.60 -15.15 -13.15
C LYS A 95 -0.59 -15.97 -12.36
N ARG A 96 -0.61 -15.84 -11.04
CA ARG A 96 0.27 -16.57 -10.13
C ARG A 96 -0.24 -17.96 -9.80
N ASP A 97 -1.54 -18.17 -9.84
CA ASP A 97 -2.18 -19.42 -9.45
C ASP A 97 -1.75 -20.60 -10.32
N GLN A 98 -1.25 -20.34 -11.50
CA GLN A 98 -0.64 -21.35 -12.35
C GLN A 98 0.56 -22.02 -11.66
N LEU A 99 0.99 -21.46 -10.55
CA LEU A 99 2.17 -21.88 -9.82
C LEU A 99 1.91 -22.55 -8.48
N GLY A 100 0.65 -22.71 -8.06
CA GLY A 100 0.52 -23.47 -6.85
C GLY A 100 -0.62 -23.28 -5.88
N GLY A 101 -1.70 -22.74 -6.27
CA GLY A 101 -2.94 -22.93 -5.51
C GLY A 101 -3.14 -22.14 -4.24
N GLN A 102 -2.35 -21.16 -3.93
CA GLN A 102 -2.64 -20.23 -2.85
C GLN A 102 -3.57 -19.15 -3.37
N HIS A 103 -4.70 -18.95 -2.68
CA HIS A 103 -5.75 -18.08 -3.18
C HIS A 103 -5.94 -16.79 -2.39
N LYS A 104 -5.13 -16.56 -1.36
CA LYS A 104 -5.20 -15.32 -0.58
C LYS A 104 -4.17 -14.33 -1.06
N VAL A 105 -4.60 -13.07 -1.19
CA VAL A 105 -3.68 -11.97 -1.44
C VAL A 105 -2.85 -11.74 -0.18
N PRO A 106 -1.52 -11.80 -0.27
CA PRO A 106 -0.68 -11.46 0.88
C PRO A 106 -0.77 -9.96 1.15
N ARG A 107 -1.26 -9.59 2.31
CA ARG A 107 -1.45 -8.18 2.66
C ARG A 107 -0.16 -7.50 3.07
N ILE A 108 0.74 -8.23 3.71
CA ILE A 108 2.06 -7.71 4.07
C ILE A 108 3.08 -8.51 3.28
N ILE A 109 3.82 -7.84 2.41
CA ILE A 109 4.78 -8.50 1.53
C ILE A 109 6.18 -8.09 1.94
N ASN A 110 6.92 -9.04 2.52
CA ASN A 110 8.31 -8.84 2.92
C ASN A 110 9.30 -9.30 1.86
N ASP A 111 8.85 -10.10 0.90
CA ASP A 111 9.67 -10.56 -0.21
C ASP A 111 9.76 -9.45 -1.27
N HIS A 112 10.94 -8.89 -1.44
CA HIS A 112 11.15 -7.78 -2.37
C HIS A 112 10.85 -8.16 -3.81
N ASP A 113 11.18 -9.37 -4.22
CA ASP A 113 10.94 -9.82 -5.60
C ASP A 113 9.45 -9.99 -5.85
N LEU A 114 8.72 -10.54 -4.89
CA LEU A 114 7.28 -10.68 -4.99
C LEU A 114 6.60 -9.32 -5.04
N PHE A 115 7.03 -8.39 -4.21
CA PHE A 115 6.44 -7.05 -4.20
C PHE A 115 6.74 -6.31 -5.50
N ARG A 116 7.94 -6.46 -6.04
CA ARG A 116 8.30 -5.89 -7.34
C ARG A 116 7.41 -6.46 -8.45
N ASN A 117 7.15 -7.76 -8.41
CA ASN A 117 6.27 -8.42 -9.37
C ASN A 117 4.85 -7.82 -9.30
N LEU A 118 4.32 -7.65 -8.10
CA LEU A 118 3.01 -7.04 -7.90
C LEU A 118 2.98 -5.60 -8.43
N ARG A 119 3.97 -4.79 -8.08
CA ARG A 119 4.06 -3.41 -8.55
C ARG A 119 4.08 -3.33 -10.07
N SER A 120 4.86 -4.19 -10.69
CA SER A 120 4.97 -4.26 -12.15
C SER A 120 3.62 -4.61 -12.78
N HIS A 121 2.93 -5.60 -12.22
CA HIS A 121 1.60 -5.99 -12.71
C HIS A 121 0.61 -4.84 -12.60
N MET A 122 0.66 -4.09 -11.51
CA MET A 122 -0.26 -2.99 -11.26
C MET A 122 0.11 -1.70 -12.01
N GLY A 123 1.22 -1.69 -12.70
CA GLY A 123 1.66 -0.53 -13.45
C GLY A 123 2.38 0.53 -12.62
N HIS A 124 2.78 0.20 -11.40
CA HIS A 124 3.54 1.13 -10.56
C HIS A 124 5.02 1.06 -10.89
N SER A 125 5.54 2.13 -11.46
CA SER A 125 6.95 2.23 -11.79
C SER A 125 7.74 2.73 -10.59
N SER A 126 8.94 2.19 -10.41
CA SER A 126 9.85 2.63 -9.35
C SER A 126 10.83 3.69 -9.84
N ALA A 127 10.56 4.24 -10.98
CA ALA A 127 11.45 5.26 -11.56
C ALA A 127 11.59 6.48 -10.68
#